data_3acdf33dfa15c3bb38bbfc8c8257468b
#
_entry.id   3acdf33dfa15c3bb38bbfc8c8257468b
#
_cell.length_a   1.000
_cell.length_b   1.000
_cell.length_c   1.000
_cell.angle_alpha   90.00
_cell.angle_beta   90.00
_cell.angle_gamma   90.00
#
_symmetry.space_group_name_H-M   'P 1'
#
loop_
_entity.id
_entity.type
_entity.pdbx_description
1 polymer ?
#
loop_
_entity_poly.entity_id
_entity_poly.type
_entity_poly.pdbx_seq_one_letter_code
_entity_poly.pdbx_strand_id
1 'polypeptide(L)'
;MMWRFLNYQRYNAFENMAIDEAIFRETIKNKKKPTIRFYGWRPAAVSIGYFQDPQSELNLEQCGNMGIDIVRRLTGGKAVFHNDEITYSVTAGVGEKSFPADILGTYKVISDCLVQGLAYLGIKANLAPAGRALKDMELKPCCFSNPSRNEILVAGRKICGSAQMRTKGGFLQQGSLLLTFNPVKALSVILPFNTSEHLAKLRDSVAAINEVIASPIETKEICNSLKKGFADVLGVQIVEEPLTSGEILLKNDLIKKYEDLRWKTKR
;
A
#
# COMPACT_ATOMS: atom_id res chain seq x y z
N MET A 1 -23.21 -10.06 -2.85
CA MET A 1 -22.83 -8.63 -2.99
C MET A 1 -21.81 -8.52 -4.09
N MET A 2 -21.78 -7.40 -4.84
CA MET A 2 -20.89 -7.23 -6.00
C MET A 2 -19.88 -6.12 -5.72
N TRP A 3 -18.60 -6.40 -5.93
CA TRP A 3 -17.48 -5.48 -5.75
C TRP A 3 -16.79 -5.19 -7.06
N ARG A 4 -16.31 -3.96 -7.24
CA ARG A 4 -15.54 -3.57 -8.42
C ARG A 4 -14.05 -3.88 -8.22
N PHE A 5 -13.41 -4.29 -9.30
CA PHE A 5 -11.97 -4.50 -9.37
C PHE A 5 -11.35 -3.72 -10.52
N LEU A 6 -10.30 -2.97 -10.23
CA LEU A 6 -9.43 -2.39 -11.25
C LEU A 6 -8.15 -3.22 -11.34
N ASN A 7 -7.93 -3.78 -12.52
CA ASN A 7 -6.82 -4.68 -12.80
C ASN A 7 -5.47 -3.96 -12.74
N TYR A 8 -4.41 -4.74 -12.52
CA TYR A 8 -3.06 -4.23 -12.35
C TYR A 8 -2.58 -3.44 -13.56
N GLN A 9 -2.14 -2.22 -13.29
CA GLN A 9 -1.46 -1.34 -14.25
C GLN A 9 -0.38 -0.55 -13.52
N ARG A 10 0.64 -0.09 -14.26
CA ARG A 10 1.70 0.77 -13.71
C ARG A 10 1.47 2.22 -14.13
N TYR A 11 1.49 3.12 -13.17
CA TYR A 11 1.38 4.55 -13.37
C TYR A 11 2.48 5.29 -12.59
N ASN A 12 2.68 6.58 -12.88
CA ASN A 12 3.53 7.42 -12.05
C ASN A 12 2.90 7.68 -10.67
N ALA A 13 3.66 8.29 -9.78
CA ALA A 13 3.24 8.50 -8.41
C ALA A 13 2.00 9.40 -8.29
N PHE A 14 1.93 10.42 -9.12
CA PHE A 14 0.86 11.42 -9.08
C PHE A 14 -0.45 10.85 -9.59
N GLU A 15 -0.39 10.11 -10.69
CA GLU A 15 -1.55 9.40 -11.23
C GLU A 15 -2.07 8.33 -10.26
N ASN A 16 -1.19 7.53 -9.66
CA ASN A 16 -1.61 6.50 -8.70
C ASN A 16 -2.41 7.09 -7.55
N MET A 17 -1.91 8.18 -6.95
CA MET A 17 -2.59 8.85 -5.84
C MET A 17 -3.86 9.58 -6.29
N ALA A 18 -3.86 10.16 -7.48
CA ALA A 18 -5.03 10.81 -8.06
C ALA A 18 -6.16 9.81 -8.33
N ILE A 19 -5.84 8.63 -8.86
CA ILE A 19 -6.81 7.54 -9.09
C ILE A 19 -7.45 7.09 -7.77
N ASP A 20 -6.64 6.78 -6.75
CA ASP A 20 -7.14 6.31 -5.47
C ASP A 20 -8.03 7.37 -4.79
N GLU A 21 -7.66 8.66 -4.86
CA GLU A 21 -8.49 9.74 -4.33
C GLU A 21 -9.77 9.94 -5.14
N ALA A 22 -9.71 9.82 -6.47
CA ALA A 22 -10.89 9.94 -7.32
C ALA A 22 -11.92 8.85 -7.02
N ILE A 23 -11.47 7.59 -6.93
CA ILE A 23 -12.31 6.45 -6.54
C ILE A 23 -12.92 6.69 -5.16
N PHE A 24 -12.11 7.11 -4.19
CA PHE A 24 -12.58 7.35 -2.83
C PHE A 24 -13.65 8.44 -2.77
N ARG A 25 -13.42 9.58 -3.41
CA ARG A 25 -14.38 10.70 -3.43
C ARG A 25 -15.69 10.32 -4.12
N GLU A 26 -15.60 9.64 -5.27
CA GLU A 26 -16.78 9.18 -6.00
C GLU A 26 -17.56 8.10 -5.24
N THR A 27 -16.87 7.20 -4.54
CA THR A 27 -17.52 6.18 -3.70
C THR A 27 -18.32 6.80 -2.58
N ILE A 28 -17.80 7.82 -1.91
CA ILE A 28 -18.50 8.52 -0.83
C ILE A 28 -19.66 9.34 -1.37
N LYS A 29 -19.43 10.15 -2.40
CA LYS A 29 -20.40 11.08 -2.94
C LYS A 29 -21.61 10.37 -3.55
N ASN A 30 -21.36 9.31 -4.31
CA ASN A 30 -22.35 8.65 -5.13
C ASN A 30 -22.74 7.25 -4.60
N LYS A 31 -22.33 6.88 -3.39
CA LYS A 31 -22.58 5.56 -2.76
C LYS A 31 -22.28 4.40 -3.71
N LYS A 32 -21.13 4.47 -4.41
CA LYS A 32 -20.75 3.45 -5.39
C LYS A 32 -20.31 2.17 -4.70
N LYS A 33 -20.23 1.08 -5.50
CA LYS A 33 -19.73 -0.22 -5.06
C LYS A 33 -18.35 -0.10 -4.42
N PRO A 34 -18.06 -0.89 -3.39
CA PRO A 34 -16.70 -1.02 -2.90
C PRO A 34 -15.74 -1.41 -4.02
N THR A 35 -14.53 -0.89 -3.98
CA THR A 35 -13.56 -1.04 -5.05
C THR A 35 -12.24 -1.56 -4.51
N ILE A 36 -11.72 -2.59 -5.15
CA ILE A 36 -10.34 -3.07 -4.99
C ILE A 36 -9.57 -2.65 -6.25
N ARG A 37 -8.37 -2.14 -6.07
CA ARG A 37 -7.45 -1.81 -7.15
C ARG A 37 -6.09 -2.38 -6.86
N PHE A 38 -5.43 -3.01 -7.87
CA PHE A 38 -4.02 -3.37 -7.84
C PHE A 38 -3.26 -2.52 -8.83
N TYR A 39 -2.05 -2.10 -8.44
CA TYR A 39 -1.21 -1.27 -9.30
C TYR A 39 0.27 -1.36 -8.94
N GLY A 40 1.12 -0.90 -9.86
CA GLY A 40 2.54 -0.72 -9.65
C GLY A 40 2.96 0.72 -9.98
N TRP A 41 4.24 0.99 -9.90
CA TRP A 41 4.83 2.31 -10.04
C TRP A 41 5.81 2.36 -11.20
N ARG A 42 5.73 3.40 -12.01
CA ARG A 42 6.68 3.68 -13.08
C ARG A 42 6.70 5.18 -13.39
N PRO A 43 7.83 5.87 -13.13
CA PRO A 43 9.08 5.39 -12.52
C PRO A 43 8.90 4.90 -11.08
N ALA A 44 9.99 4.45 -10.45
CA ALA A 44 10.04 4.19 -9.02
C ALA A 44 9.69 5.47 -8.24
N ALA A 45 9.10 5.32 -7.06
CA ALA A 45 8.59 6.45 -6.32
C ALA A 45 8.82 6.30 -4.81
N VAL A 46 8.72 7.42 -4.09
CA VAL A 46 8.55 7.43 -2.64
C VAL A 46 7.21 8.07 -2.29
N SER A 47 6.38 7.35 -1.56
CA SER A 47 5.21 7.97 -0.94
C SER A 47 5.49 8.28 0.53
N ILE A 48 5.23 9.53 0.94
CA ILE A 48 5.20 9.94 2.34
C ILE A 48 3.78 9.88 2.90
N GLY A 49 3.67 9.58 4.18
CA GLY A 49 2.38 9.62 4.88
C GLY A 49 1.85 11.05 5.01
N TYR A 50 0.55 11.18 5.23
CA TYR A 50 -0.15 12.46 5.26
C TYR A 50 0.48 13.51 6.20
N PHE A 51 1.03 13.08 7.35
CA PHE A 51 1.58 13.95 8.39
C PHE A 51 3.11 14.07 8.37
N GLN A 52 3.81 13.42 7.44
CA GLN A 52 5.27 13.46 7.38
C GLN A 52 5.79 14.73 6.68
N ASP A 53 6.96 15.19 7.09
CA ASP A 53 7.70 16.24 6.40
C ASP A 53 8.75 15.61 5.46
N PRO A 54 8.69 15.83 4.14
CA PRO A 54 9.63 15.22 3.21
C PRO A 54 11.09 15.63 3.48
N GLN A 55 11.33 16.82 4.03
CA GLN A 55 12.70 17.30 4.31
C GLN A 55 13.37 16.54 5.46
N SER A 56 12.58 16.07 6.44
CA SER A 56 13.09 15.29 7.58
C SER A 56 13.10 13.78 7.32
N GLU A 57 12.36 13.32 6.32
CA GLU A 57 12.16 11.89 6.08
C GLU A 57 12.94 11.34 4.89
N LEU A 58 13.30 12.21 3.91
CA LEU A 58 13.85 11.79 2.64
C LEU A 58 15.16 12.49 2.28
N ASN A 59 16.05 11.75 1.64
CA ASN A 59 17.17 12.32 0.90
C ASN A 59 16.67 12.85 -0.45
N LEU A 60 16.25 14.12 -0.48
CA LEU A 60 15.63 14.74 -1.65
C LEU A 60 16.60 14.81 -2.83
N GLU A 61 17.88 15.07 -2.58
CA GLU A 61 18.93 15.10 -3.60
C GLU A 61 19.08 13.73 -4.25
N GLN A 62 19.17 12.67 -3.45
CA GLN A 62 19.29 11.32 -3.96
C GLN A 62 18.04 10.87 -4.73
N CYS A 63 16.84 11.26 -4.27
CA CYS A 63 15.61 11.02 -5.03
C CYS A 63 15.67 11.69 -6.41
N GLY A 64 16.14 12.94 -6.50
CA GLY A 64 16.33 13.66 -7.75
C GLY A 64 17.33 12.97 -8.68
N ASN A 65 18.52 12.60 -8.16
CA ASN A 65 19.57 11.92 -8.92
C ASN A 65 19.14 10.56 -9.48
N MET A 66 18.23 9.87 -8.79
CA MET A 66 17.69 8.57 -9.20
C MET A 66 16.39 8.67 -10.04
N GLY A 67 15.88 9.87 -10.31
CA GLY A 67 14.61 10.06 -11.02
C GLY A 67 13.40 9.46 -10.29
N ILE A 68 13.40 9.50 -8.96
CA ILE A 68 12.35 8.95 -8.11
C ILE A 68 11.31 10.02 -7.82
N ASP A 69 10.06 9.76 -8.20
CA ASP A 69 8.94 10.64 -7.86
C ASP A 69 8.68 10.64 -6.35
N ILE A 70 8.38 11.84 -5.80
CA ILE A 70 7.96 12.00 -4.40
C ILE A 70 6.51 12.44 -4.37
N VAL A 71 5.66 11.69 -3.65
CA VAL A 71 4.25 12.01 -3.51
C VAL A 71 3.78 11.88 -2.07
N ARG A 72 2.86 12.75 -1.63
CA ARG A 72 2.16 12.62 -0.34
C ARG A 72 0.85 11.89 -0.56
N ARG A 73 0.67 10.73 0.10
CA ARG A 73 -0.59 9.98 0.05
C ARG A 73 -1.63 10.51 1.06
N LEU A 74 -2.90 10.15 0.87
CA LEU A 74 -3.99 10.52 1.79
C LEU A 74 -3.94 9.77 3.12
N THR A 75 -3.36 8.57 3.12
CA THR A 75 -3.22 7.73 4.31
C THR A 75 -2.04 8.16 5.15
N GLY A 76 -2.09 7.87 6.44
CA GLY A 76 -0.96 8.08 7.36
C GLY A 76 0.20 7.10 7.13
N GLY A 77 0.97 6.87 8.18
CA GLY A 77 2.12 5.96 8.16
C GLY A 77 3.42 6.65 7.74
N LYS A 78 4.50 5.85 7.62
CA LYS A 78 5.85 6.30 7.31
C LYS A 78 6.13 6.26 5.80
N ALA A 79 7.27 6.84 5.39
CA ALA A 79 7.74 6.82 4.01
C ALA A 79 7.90 5.38 3.49
N VAL A 80 7.49 5.15 2.24
CA VAL A 80 7.62 3.87 1.53
C VAL A 80 8.30 4.11 0.20
N PHE A 81 9.35 3.35 -0.07
CA PHE A 81 9.98 3.29 -1.39
C PHE A 81 9.29 2.24 -2.25
N HIS A 82 8.70 2.67 -3.34
CA HIS A 82 7.97 1.86 -4.31
C HIS A 82 8.81 1.58 -5.54
N ASN A 83 9.02 0.32 -5.84
CA ASN A 83 9.77 -0.10 -7.03
C ASN A 83 9.12 -1.35 -7.65
N ASP A 84 9.44 -2.53 -7.14
CA ASP A 84 8.95 -3.81 -7.65
C ASP A 84 8.01 -4.46 -6.63
N GLU A 85 6.72 -4.14 -6.77
CA GLU A 85 5.68 -4.49 -5.82
C GLU A 85 4.29 -4.54 -6.48
N ILE A 86 3.35 -5.10 -5.77
CA ILE A 86 1.92 -4.89 -6.00
C ILE A 86 1.42 -3.99 -4.89
N THR A 87 1.09 -2.75 -5.23
CA THR A 87 0.31 -1.91 -4.32
C THR A 87 -1.16 -2.25 -4.51
N TYR A 88 -1.88 -2.38 -3.39
CA TYR A 88 -3.33 -2.49 -3.40
C TYR A 88 -3.99 -1.28 -2.78
N SER A 89 -5.19 -0.95 -3.23
CA SER A 89 -6.09 -0.07 -2.50
C SER A 89 -7.48 -0.69 -2.38
N VAL A 90 -8.10 -0.49 -1.22
CA VAL A 90 -9.49 -0.88 -0.93
C VAL A 90 -10.24 0.36 -0.50
N THR A 91 -11.32 0.66 -1.22
CA THR A 91 -12.19 1.79 -0.95
C THR A 91 -13.61 1.29 -0.72
N ALA A 92 -14.23 1.72 0.39
CA ALA A 92 -15.63 1.42 0.66
C ALA A 92 -16.32 2.59 1.37
N GLY A 93 -17.61 2.75 1.10
CA GLY A 93 -18.47 3.71 1.78
C GLY A 93 -18.82 3.27 3.21
N VAL A 94 -19.30 4.21 4.02
CA VAL A 94 -19.83 3.92 5.35
C VAL A 94 -21.01 2.96 5.25
N GLY A 95 -21.08 1.99 6.17
CA GLY A 95 -22.15 0.97 6.20
C GLY A 95 -21.91 -0.22 5.27
N GLU A 96 -20.74 -0.33 4.63
CA GLU A 96 -20.39 -1.55 3.90
C GLU A 96 -20.31 -2.73 4.87
N LYS A 97 -21.19 -3.72 4.66
CA LYS A 97 -21.40 -4.84 5.61
C LYS A 97 -20.24 -5.81 5.70
N SER A 98 -19.35 -5.82 4.70
CA SER A 98 -18.18 -6.68 4.68
C SER A 98 -17.11 -6.24 5.70
N PHE A 99 -17.22 -5.05 6.28
CA PHE A 99 -16.24 -4.51 7.20
C PHE A 99 -16.84 -4.06 8.53
N PRO A 100 -16.10 -4.33 9.65
CA PRO A 100 -16.39 -3.68 10.91
C PRO A 100 -16.32 -2.14 10.83
N ALA A 101 -17.02 -1.47 11.72
CA ALA A 101 -17.05 0.00 11.75
C ALA A 101 -15.71 0.61 12.22
N ASP A 102 -14.86 -0.15 12.89
CA ASP A 102 -13.57 0.30 13.40
C ASP A 102 -12.41 0.08 12.44
N ILE A 103 -11.32 0.81 12.67
CA ILE A 103 -10.11 0.77 11.84
C ILE A 103 -9.43 -0.60 11.93
N LEU A 104 -9.26 -1.14 13.14
CA LEU A 104 -8.49 -2.36 13.37
C LEU A 104 -9.20 -3.59 12.81
N GLY A 105 -10.53 -3.66 12.96
CA GLY A 105 -11.34 -4.73 12.40
C GLY A 105 -11.33 -4.70 10.87
N THR A 106 -11.49 -3.51 10.26
CA THR A 106 -11.40 -3.35 8.79
C THR A 106 -10.00 -3.76 8.30
N TYR A 107 -8.96 -3.33 8.99
CA TYR A 107 -7.58 -3.67 8.65
C TYR A 107 -7.35 -5.18 8.69
N LYS A 108 -7.87 -5.85 9.75
CA LYS A 108 -7.77 -7.30 9.89
C LYS A 108 -8.44 -8.04 8.73
N VAL A 109 -9.67 -7.68 8.38
CA VAL A 109 -10.41 -8.34 7.28
C VAL A 109 -9.65 -8.22 5.96
N ILE A 110 -9.12 -7.04 5.63
CA ILE A 110 -8.33 -6.85 4.40
C ILE A 110 -7.03 -7.67 4.46
N SER A 111 -6.38 -7.74 5.61
CA SER A 111 -5.18 -8.55 5.79
C SER A 111 -5.49 -10.04 5.66
N ASP A 112 -6.62 -10.52 6.17
CA ASP A 112 -7.07 -11.92 6.00
C ASP A 112 -7.30 -12.25 4.51
N CYS A 113 -7.86 -11.32 3.72
CA CYS A 113 -8.02 -11.49 2.27
C CYS A 113 -6.66 -11.67 1.57
N LEU A 114 -5.68 -10.85 1.93
CA LEU A 114 -4.33 -10.94 1.36
C LEU A 114 -3.61 -12.23 1.78
N VAL A 115 -3.72 -12.62 3.05
CA VAL A 115 -3.17 -13.89 3.56
C VAL A 115 -3.77 -15.08 2.82
N GLN A 116 -5.09 -15.08 2.60
CA GLN A 116 -5.75 -16.12 1.82
C GLN A 116 -5.27 -16.15 0.36
N GLY A 117 -5.07 -14.98 -0.25
CA GLY A 117 -4.50 -14.87 -1.60
C GLY A 117 -3.07 -15.40 -1.68
N LEU A 118 -2.23 -15.10 -0.69
CA LEU A 118 -0.87 -15.64 -0.58
C LEU A 118 -0.88 -17.17 -0.37
N ALA A 119 -1.84 -17.71 0.39
CA ALA A 119 -1.98 -19.14 0.60
C ALA A 119 -2.25 -19.90 -0.71
N TYR A 120 -2.98 -19.32 -1.67
CA TYR A 120 -3.18 -19.90 -3.01
C TYR A 120 -1.89 -19.98 -3.84
N LEU A 121 -0.87 -19.21 -3.48
CA LEU A 121 0.48 -19.27 -4.06
C LEU A 121 1.42 -20.20 -3.28
N GLY A 122 0.91 -20.92 -2.27
CA GLY A 122 1.71 -21.75 -1.37
C GLY A 122 2.52 -20.98 -0.32
N ILE A 123 2.31 -19.67 -0.21
CA ILE A 123 3.02 -18.82 0.75
C ILE A 123 2.31 -18.85 2.10
N LYS A 124 2.99 -19.37 3.13
CA LYS A 124 2.47 -19.43 4.50
C LYS A 124 2.66 -18.08 5.20
N ALA A 125 1.70 -17.18 5.04
CA ALA A 125 1.67 -15.89 5.70
C ALA A 125 0.78 -15.91 6.95
N ASN A 126 1.08 -15.06 7.92
CA ASN A 126 0.28 -14.89 9.14
C ASN A 126 0.23 -13.42 9.54
N LEU A 127 -0.75 -13.06 10.37
CA LEU A 127 -0.86 -11.70 10.91
C LEU A 127 0.04 -11.52 12.13
N ALA A 128 0.67 -10.35 12.23
CA ALA A 128 1.42 -9.97 13.41
C ALA A 128 0.48 -9.97 14.64
N PRO A 129 0.87 -10.63 15.75
CA PRO A 129 0.03 -10.71 16.93
C PRO A 129 -0.17 -9.34 17.59
N ALA A 130 -1.32 -9.17 18.25
CA ALA A 130 -1.59 -7.98 19.04
C ALA A 130 -0.58 -7.88 20.19
N GLY A 131 0.08 -6.73 20.34
CA GLY A 131 0.94 -6.47 21.51
C GLY A 131 2.44 -6.66 21.32
N ARG A 132 2.91 -7.05 20.15
CA ARG A 132 4.34 -7.06 19.84
C ARG A 132 4.80 -5.68 19.32
N ALA A 133 4.62 -4.63 20.13
CA ALA A 133 5.50 -3.49 20.04
C ALA A 133 6.88 -4.00 20.51
N LEU A 134 7.82 -4.13 19.61
CA LEU A 134 9.20 -4.41 20.00
C LEU A 134 9.64 -3.25 20.90
N LYS A 135 9.92 -3.54 22.20
CA LYS A 135 10.22 -2.56 23.24
C LYS A 135 11.52 -1.77 23.00
N ASP A 136 12.33 -2.17 22.01
CA ASP A 136 13.63 -1.58 21.72
C ASP A 136 13.62 -1.00 20.31
N MET A 137 13.26 0.30 20.20
CA MET A 137 13.06 0.87 18.88
C MET A 137 13.45 2.31 18.69
N GLU A 138 14.68 2.49 18.31
CA GLU A 138 15.18 3.74 17.73
C GLU A 138 15.08 3.82 16.19
N LEU A 139 14.50 2.82 15.50
CA LEU A 139 14.32 2.84 14.04
C LEU A 139 13.00 3.50 13.61
N LYS A 140 12.86 4.79 13.91
CA LYS A 140 11.62 5.54 13.73
C LYS A 140 11.15 5.84 12.30
N PRO A 141 11.92 5.87 11.20
CA PRO A 141 11.41 6.40 9.94
C PRO A 141 11.02 5.40 8.85
N CYS A 142 11.49 4.15 8.82
CA CYS A 142 11.15 3.23 7.75
C CYS A 142 9.87 2.43 8.04
N CYS A 143 8.91 2.43 7.10
CA CYS A 143 7.60 1.77 7.27
C CYS A 143 7.69 0.24 7.41
N PHE A 144 8.75 -0.38 6.90
CA PHE A 144 8.92 -1.83 6.93
C PHE A 144 9.69 -2.35 8.15
N SER A 145 10.34 -1.48 8.93
CA SER A 145 11.19 -1.93 10.04
C SER A 145 10.44 -2.42 11.29
N ASN A 146 9.14 -2.12 11.42
CA ASN A 146 8.34 -2.50 12.59
C ASN A 146 6.97 -3.02 12.19
N PRO A 147 6.66 -4.29 12.49
CA PRO A 147 5.30 -4.78 12.31
C PRO A 147 4.37 -4.15 13.34
N SER A 148 3.37 -3.43 12.87
CA SER A 148 2.20 -3.04 13.64
C SER A 148 1.17 -4.18 13.67
N ARG A 149 0.18 -4.07 14.56
CA ARG A 149 -0.90 -5.06 14.67
C ARG A 149 -1.56 -5.34 13.31
N ASN A 150 -1.79 -6.63 13.00
CA ASN A 150 -2.41 -7.11 11.76
C ASN A 150 -1.57 -6.91 10.48
N GLU A 151 -0.28 -6.60 10.57
CA GLU A 151 0.60 -6.65 9.41
C GLU A 151 0.91 -8.08 8.99
N ILE A 152 1.17 -8.28 7.70
CA ILE A 152 1.36 -9.61 7.12
C ILE A 152 2.82 -9.99 7.20
N LEU A 153 3.09 -11.13 7.82
CA LEU A 153 4.43 -11.71 8.01
C LEU A 153 4.56 -13.04 7.29
N VAL A 154 5.75 -13.31 6.76
CA VAL A 154 6.21 -14.62 6.30
C VAL A 154 7.51 -14.95 7.02
N ALA A 155 7.55 -16.09 7.71
CA ALA A 155 8.69 -16.51 8.54
C ALA A 155 9.15 -15.39 9.52
N GLY A 156 8.21 -14.63 10.10
CA GLY A 156 8.48 -13.55 11.03
C GLY A 156 8.91 -12.22 10.40
N ARG A 157 9.13 -12.17 9.08
CA ARG A 157 9.52 -10.97 8.33
C ARG A 157 8.30 -10.35 7.65
N LYS A 158 8.22 -9.02 7.63
CA LYS A 158 7.10 -8.26 7.03
C LYS A 158 7.17 -8.31 5.51
N ILE A 159 6.09 -8.80 4.88
CA ILE A 159 5.96 -8.86 3.42
C ILE A 159 5.04 -7.78 2.85
N CYS A 160 4.14 -7.25 3.69
CA CYS A 160 3.20 -6.22 3.28
C CYS A 160 3.06 -5.15 4.38
N GLY A 161 3.13 -3.89 3.99
CA GLY A 161 2.84 -2.74 4.83
C GLY A 161 1.59 -2.02 4.37
N SER A 162 0.72 -1.61 5.28
CA SER A 162 -0.54 -0.98 4.96
C SER A 162 -0.82 0.26 5.80
N ALA A 163 -1.63 1.16 5.27
CA ALA A 163 -2.12 2.34 5.97
C ALA A 163 -3.57 2.63 5.58
N GLN A 164 -4.35 3.12 6.52
CA GLN A 164 -5.76 3.44 6.29
C GLN A 164 -6.05 4.90 6.62
N MET A 165 -6.91 5.52 5.81
CA MET A 165 -7.60 6.76 6.10
C MET A 165 -9.09 6.47 6.22
N ARG A 166 -9.74 7.07 7.23
CA ARG A 166 -11.19 6.95 7.44
C ARG A 166 -11.81 8.33 7.63
N THR A 167 -12.97 8.49 7.04
CA THR A 167 -13.82 9.68 7.19
C THR A 167 -15.23 9.24 7.63
N LYS A 168 -16.13 10.21 7.89
CA LYS A 168 -17.55 9.91 8.13
C LYS A 168 -18.24 9.22 6.94
N GLY A 169 -17.72 9.37 5.72
CA GLY A 169 -18.31 8.82 4.49
C GLY A 169 -17.80 7.43 4.11
N GLY A 170 -16.66 6.98 4.65
CA GLY A 170 -16.05 5.71 4.26
C GLY A 170 -14.56 5.65 4.57
N PHE A 171 -13.85 4.70 3.96
CA PHE A 171 -12.41 4.54 4.14
C PHE A 171 -11.67 4.24 2.83
N LEU A 172 -10.39 4.56 2.85
CA LEU A 172 -9.38 4.14 1.89
C LEU A 172 -8.25 3.44 2.65
N GLN A 173 -7.98 2.18 2.33
CA GLN A 173 -6.78 1.48 2.81
C GLN A 173 -5.87 1.19 1.62
N GLN A 174 -4.59 1.53 1.76
CA GLN A 174 -3.54 1.25 0.79
C GLN A 174 -2.49 0.38 1.43
N GLY A 175 -1.86 -0.51 0.65
CA GLY A 175 -0.74 -1.30 1.15
C GLY A 175 0.15 -1.76 0.00
N SER A 176 1.41 -2.03 0.34
CA SER A 176 2.47 -2.45 -0.56
C SER A 176 2.89 -3.87 -0.24
N LEU A 177 2.70 -4.79 -1.19
CA LEU A 177 3.13 -6.18 -1.14
C LEU A 177 4.36 -6.33 -2.01
N LEU A 178 5.51 -6.61 -1.40
CA LEU A 178 6.80 -6.61 -2.08
C LEU A 178 6.97 -7.85 -2.96
N LEU A 179 7.28 -7.66 -4.25
CA LEU A 179 7.69 -8.72 -5.17
C LEU A 179 9.18 -9.01 -5.02
N THR A 180 9.99 -7.95 -5.04
CA THR A 180 11.42 -7.97 -4.70
C THR A 180 11.72 -6.84 -3.71
N PHE A 181 12.82 -6.95 -2.99
CA PHE A 181 13.23 -5.89 -2.06
C PHE A 181 14.72 -5.60 -2.16
N ASN A 182 15.07 -4.34 -2.40
CA ASN A 182 16.43 -3.85 -2.38
C ASN A 182 16.63 -2.87 -1.22
N PRO A 183 17.13 -3.33 -0.07
CA PRO A 183 17.27 -2.49 1.11
C PRO A 183 18.29 -1.37 0.93
N VAL A 184 19.31 -1.52 0.09
CA VAL A 184 20.29 -0.47 -0.20
C VAL A 184 19.63 0.70 -0.90
N LYS A 185 18.83 0.43 -1.94
CA LYS A 185 18.07 1.48 -2.64
C LYS A 185 17.05 2.14 -1.73
N ALA A 186 16.33 1.38 -0.92
CA ALA A 186 15.35 1.93 0.02
C ALA A 186 16.02 2.88 1.03
N LEU A 187 17.14 2.48 1.63
CA LEU A 187 17.86 3.31 2.60
C LEU A 187 18.58 4.51 1.97
N SER A 188 18.94 4.45 0.67
CA SER A 188 19.57 5.60 0.02
C SER A 188 18.65 6.82 -0.11
N VAL A 189 17.33 6.59 -0.13
CA VAL A 189 16.33 7.65 -0.31
C VAL A 189 15.56 8.02 0.96
N ILE A 190 15.58 7.15 2.00
CA ILE A 190 14.88 7.39 3.28
C ILE A 190 15.90 7.76 4.35
N LEU A 191 15.73 8.95 4.97
CA LEU A 191 16.59 9.43 6.06
C LEU A 191 16.11 8.95 7.44
N PRO A 192 16.99 8.94 8.45
CA PRO A 192 18.43 9.25 8.49
C PRO A 192 19.33 7.98 8.41
N PHE A 193 18.89 6.91 7.77
CA PHE A 193 19.37 5.55 7.97
C PHE A 193 20.17 5.02 6.79
N ASN A 194 21.45 5.32 6.76
CA ASN A 194 22.37 4.66 5.82
C ASN A 194 23.59 4.10 6.57
N THR A 195 23.34 3.29 7.61
CA THR A 195 24.40 2.58 8.32
C THR A 195 24.33 1.08 8.00
N SER A 196 25.46 0.37 8.15
CA SER A 196 25.50 -1.09 7.99
C SER A 196 24.55 -1.82 8.94
N GLU A 197 24.35 -1.27 10.15
CA GLU A 197 23.40 -1.81 11.14
C GLU A 197 21.94 -1.69 10.68
N HIS A 198 21.54 -0.53 10.12
CA HIS A 198 20.20 -0.34 9.58
C HIS A 198 19.96 -1.25 8.38
N LEU A 199 20.94 -1.44 7.53
CA LEU A 199 20.87 -2.34 6.39
C LEU A 199 20.65 -3.80 6.84
N ALA A 200 21.40 -4.27 7.84
CA ALA A 200 21.23 -5.61 8.40
C ALA A 200 19.84 -5.79 9.00
N LYS A 201 19.41 -4.88 9.88
CA LYS A 201 18.07 -4.91 10.49
C LYS A 201 16.95 -4.90 9.46
N LEU A 202 17.08 -4.13 8.38
CA LEU A 202 16.06 -4.06 7.34
C LEU A 202 15.99 -5.37 6.55
N ARG A 203 17.13 -6.01 6.25
CA ARG A 203 17.16 -7.35 5.63
C ARG A 203 16.50 -8.42 6.49
N ASP A 204 16.71 -8.36 7.80
CA ASP A 204 16.17 -9.34 8.73
C ASP A 204 14.67 -9.13 9.03
N SER A 205 14.15 -7.92 8.81
CA SER A 205 12.76 -7.57 9.12
C SER A 205 11.80 -7.62 7.93
N VAL A 206 12.32 -7.62 6.69
CA VAL A 206 11.51 -7.55 5.46
C VAL A 206 11.65 -8.82 4.63
N ALA A 207 10.54 -9.28 4.07
CA ALA A 207 10.49 -10.35 3.07
C ALA A 207 9.86 -9.85 1.77
N ALA A 208 10.18 -10.50 0.66
CA ALA A 208 9.54 -10.28 -0.63
C ALA A 208 9.03 -11.61 -1.20
N ILE A 209 8.03 -11.58 -2.07
CA ILE A 209 7.42 -12.79 -2.65
C ILE A 209 8.48 -13.66 -3.30
N ASN A 210 9.35 -13.09 -4.15
CA ASN A 210 10.37 -13.83 -4.89
C ASN A 210 11.49 -14.45 -4.01
N GLU A 211 11.53 -14.09 -2.72
CA GLU A 211 12.43 -14.73 -1.75
C GLU A 211 11.82 -15.96 -1.08
N VAL A 212 10.49 -16.10 -1.09
CA VAL A 212 9.78 -17.10 -0.30
C VAL A 212 9.05 -18.15 -1.16
N ILE A 213 9.09 -18.01 -2.48
CA ILE A 213 8.55 -18.97 -3.44
C ILE A 213 9.66 -19.77 -4.10
N ALA A 214 9.36 -21.01 -4.46
CA ALA A 214 10.33 -21.94 -5.07
C ALA A 214 10.63 -21.60 -6.54
N SER A 215 9.73 -20.94 -7.24
CA SER A 215 9.86 -20.60 -8.66
C SER A 215 9.28 -19.20 -8.93
N PRO A 216 9.84 -18.44 -9.87
CA PRO A 216 9.31 -17.13 -10.23
C PRO A 216 7.84 -17.22 -10.66
N ILE A 217 7.01 -16.32 -10.16
CA ILE A 217 5.59 -16.21 -10.48
C ILE A 217 5.35 -14.88 -11.19
N GLU A 218 4.52 -14.89 -12.25
CA GLU A 218 4.14 -13.66 -12.92
C GLU A 218 3.25 -12.76 -12.06
N THR A 219 3.42 -11.46 -12.15
CA THR A 219 2.60 -10.47 -11.43
C THR A 219 1.10 -10.69 -11.65
N LYS A 220 0.69 -11.10 -12.86
CA LYS A 220 -0.70 -11.41 -13.20
C LYS A 220 -1.26 -12.58 -12.38
N GLU A 221 -0.47 -13.61 -12.18
CA GLU A 221 -0.86 -14.78 -11.39
C GLU A 221 -1.02 -14.41 -9.91
N ILE A 222 -0.09 -13.62 -9.37
CA ILE A 222 -0.19 -13.10 -8.01
C ILE A 222 -1.46 -12.25 -7.85
N CYS A 223 -1.72 -11.33 -8.77
CA CYS A 223 -2.93 -10.51 -8.75
C CYS A 223 -4.22 -11.35 -8.79
N ASN A 224 -4.27 -12.40 -9.60
CA ASN A 224 -5.42 -13.31 -9.68
C ASN A 224 -5.63 -14.06 -8.35
N SER A 225 -4.56 -14.53 -7.73
CA SER A 225 -4.61 -15.22 -6.44
C SER A 225 -5.06 -14.29 -5.32
N LEU A 226 -4.56 -13.06 -5.29
CA LEU A 226 -5.00 -12.04 -4.33
C LEU A 226 -6.48 -11.68 -4.55
N LYS A 227 -6.91 -11.45 -5.81
CA LYS A 227 -8.32 -11.19 -6.15
C LYS A 227 -9.23 -12.33 -5.66
N LYS A 228 -8.82 -13.58 -5.87
CA LYS A 228 -9.53 -14.76 -5.36
C LYS A 228 -9.60 -14.75 -3.83
N GLY A 229 -8.51 -14.41 -3.13
CA GLY A 229 -8.50 -14.28 -1.67
C GLY A 229 -9.52 -13.26 -1.17
N PHE A 230 -9.63 -12.10 -1.81
CA PHE A 230 -10.68 -11.12 -1.50
C PHE A 230 -12.09 -11.66 -1.75
N ALA A 231 -12.32 -12.33 -2.88
CA ALA A 231 -13.65 -12.89 -3.21
C ALA A 231 -14.10 -13.90 -2.15
N ASP A 232 -13.21 -14.83 -1.79
CA ASP A 232 -13.54 -15.95 -0.90
C ASP A 232 -13.72 -15.49 0.56
N VAL A 233 -12.83 -14.64 1.08
CA VAL A 233 -12.91 -14.17 2.47
C VAL A 233 -14.10 -13.23 2.69
N LEU A 234 -14.38 -12.35 1.72
CA LEU A 234 -15.51 -11.42 1.82
C LEU A 234 -16.85 -12.06 1.43
N GLY A 235 -16.84 -13.22 0.77
CA GLY A 235 -18.05 -13.86 0.24
C GLY A 235 -18.72 -13.02 -0.85
N VAL A 236 -17.96 -12.36 -1.72
CA VAL A 236 -18.46 -11.42 -2.72
C VAL A 236 -18.07 -11.83 -4.14
N GLN A 237 -18.90 -11.42 -5.10
CA GLN A 237 -18.54 -11.48 -6.51
C GLN A 237 -17.70 -10.26 -6.88
N ILE A 238 -16.53 -10.47 -7.48
CA ILE A 238 -15.65 -9.40 -7.92
C ILE A 238 -15.75 -9.27 -9.45
N VAL A 239 -16.10 -8.06 -9.92
CA VAL A 239 -16.28 -7.74 -11.35
C VAL A 239 -15.23 -6.71 -11.77
N GLU A 240 -14.55 -6.99 -12.87
CA GLU A 240 -13.61 -6.04 -13.46
C GLU A 240 -14.38 -4.93 -14.17
N GLU A 241 -14.18 -3.69 -13.72
CA GLU A 241 -14.78 -2.51 -14.33
C GLU A 241 -13.71 -1.40 -14.43
N PRO A 242 -13.66 -0.62 -15.51
CA PRO A 242 -12.71 0.50 -15.65
C PRO A 242 -13.12 1.67 -14.73
N LEU A 243 -12.28 2.71 -14.73
CA LEU A 243 -12.64 3.99 -14.14
C LEU A 243 -13.88 4.56 -14.84
N THR A 244 -14.80 5.10 -14.06
CA THR A 244 -15.96 5.81 -14.58
C THR A 244 -15.56 7.18 -15.18
N SER A 245 -16.39 7.76 -16.04
CA SER A 245 -16.13 9.10 -16.60
C SER A 245 -15.94 10.17 -15.51
N GLY A 246 -16.71 10.10 -14.40
CA GLY A 246 -16.56 11.01 -13.26
C GLY A 246 -15.22 10.83 -12.55
N GLU A 247 -14.76 9.61 -12.37
CA GLU A 247 -13.44 9.32 -11.78
C GLU A 247 -12.30 9.78 -12.69
N ILE A 248 -12.44 9.63 -14.01
CA ILE A 248 -11.44 10.09 -14.99
C ILE A 248 -11.31 11.62 -14.94
N LEU A 249 -12.43 12.34 -14.96
CA LEU A 249 -12.44 13.80 -14.86
C LEU A 249 -11.79 14.26 -13.54
N LEU A 250 -12.22 13.69 -12.44
CA LEU A 250 -11.68 14.04 -11.12
C LEU A 250 -10.18 13.67 -10.99
N LYS A 251 -9.76 12.51 -11.52
CA LYS A 251 -8.35 12.11 -11.58
C LYS A 251 -7.50 13.18 -12.28
N ASN A 252 -7.94 13.69 -13.43
CA ASN A 252 -7.18 14.66 -14.21
C ASN A 252 -6.97 15.99 -13.44
N ASP A 253 -7.96 16.41 -12.67
CA ASP A 253 -7.80 17.59 -11.78
C ASP A 253 -6.90 17.28 -10.59
N LEU A 254 -7.00 16.09 -10.02
CA LEU A 254 -6.22 15.68 -8.86
C LEU A 254 -4.74 15.47 -9.18
N ILE A 255 -4.36 15.10 -10.41
CA ILE A 255 -2.95 14.99 -10.81
C ILE A 255 -2.24 16.32 -10.52
N LYS A 256 -2.82 17.46 -10.89
CA LYS A 256 -2.26 18.80 -10.64
C LYS A 256 -2.03 19.05 -9.15
N LYS A 257 -2.96 18.59 -8.29
CA LYS A 257 -2.80 18.65 -6.83
C LYS A 257 -1.57 17.86 -6.36
N TYR A 258 -1.41 16.64 -6.85
CA TYR A 258 -0.32 15.76 -6.41
C TYR A 258 1.04 16.18 -6.95
N GLU A 259 1.09 16.86 -8.07
CA GLU A 259 2.30 17.48 -8.63
C GLU A 259 2.69 18.77 -7.89
N ASP A 260 1.73 19.47 -7.25
CA ASP A 260 1.96 20.76 -6.56
C ASP A 260 2.88 20.57 -5.36
N LEU A 261 3.96 21.37 -5.32
CA LEU A 261 4.91 21.41 -4.21
C LEU A 261 4.23 21.74 -2.88
N ARG A 262 3.20 22.58 -2.87
CA ARG A 262 2.45 22.94 -1.66
C ARG A 262 1.76 21.73 -1.04
N TRP A 263 1.25 20.80 -1.86
CA TRP A 263 0.71 19.55 -1.35
C TRP A 263 1.80 18.62 -0.81
N LYS A 264 2.94 18.53 -1.51
CA LYS A 264 4.07 17.68 -1.09
C LYS A 264 4.69 18.17 0.22
N THR A 265 4.78 19.48 0.43
CA THR A 265 5.42 20.12 1.61
C THR A 265 4.44 20.56 2.70
N LYS A 266 3.14 20.27 2.55
CA LYS A 266 2.12 20.61 3.54
C LYS A 266 2.50 20.07 4.92
N ARG A 267 2.51 20.95 5.94
CA ARG A 267 2.70 20.63 7.35
C ARG A 267 1.37 20.41 8.06
#